data_c1147cd0bdf825db20238355784184a2
#
_entry.id   c1147cd0bdf825db20238355784184a2
#
_cell.length_a   1.000
_cell.length_b   1.000
_cell.length_c   1.000
_cell.angle_alpha   90.00
_cell.angle_beta   90.00
_cell.angle_gamma   90.00
#
_symmetry.space_group_name_H-M   'P 1'
#
loop_
_entity.id
_entity.type
_entity.pdbx_description
1 polymer ?
#
loop_
_entity_poly.entity_id
_entity_poly.type
_entity_poly.pdbx_seq_one_letter_code
_entity_poly.pdbx_strand_id
1 'polypeptide(L)'
;MILVTGAAGKTGLAVLAALKQRGAKTRAFVKDDDQILPVRQAGAAEVVVGDLLDADVWRLATTNVTAIYHIGPNMHPQEVRIGQLMIAAARSIGNCRVVYHSVLHPQIREMPHHWSKMKVENILFDSGLTYTIVQPQA
;
A
#
# COMPACT_ATOMS: atom_id res chain seq x y z
N MET A 1 -7.15 11.41 -5.73
CA MET A 1 -6.44 10.22 -6.21
C MET A 1 -6.00 9.38 -5.03
N ILE A 2 -6.38 8.12 -5.01
CA ILE A 2 -5.97 7.15 -3.98
C ILE A 2 -4.98 6.18 -4.62
N LEU A 3 -3.81 6.06 -4.02
CA LEU A 3 -2.80 5.09 -4.45
C LEU A 3 -3.08 3.75 -3.76
N VAL A 4 -3.12 2.67 -4.52
CA VAL A 4 -3.24 1.30 -4.00
C VAL A 4 -1.98 0.54 -4.37
N THR A 5 -1.25 0.08 -3.36
CA THR A 5 -0.08 -0.80 -3.57
C THR A 5 -0.50 -2.25 -3.41
N GLY A 6 0.31 -3.18 -3.92
CA GLY A 6 -0.10 -4.58 -3.96
C GLY A 6 -1.38 -4.77 -4.77
N ALA A 7 -1.59 -3.91 -5.75
CA ALA A 7 -2.88 -3.72 -6.42
C ALA A 7 -3.30 -4.92 -7.26
N ALA A 8 -2.36 -5.68 -7.79
CA ALA A 8 -2.63 -6.81 -8.67
C ALA A 8 -2.92 -8.12 -7.91
N GLY A 9 -2.73 -8.13 -6.60
CA GLY A 9 -3.09 -9.29 -5.79
C GLY A 9 -4.60 -9.38 -5.58
N LYS A 10 -5.05 -10.50 -5.00
CA LYS A 10 -6.48 -10.74 -4.74
C LYS A 10 -7.12 -9.61 -3.93
N THR A 11 -6.48 -9.21 -2.84
CA THR A 11 -6.98 -8.13 -1.98
C THR A 11 -6.93 -6.79 -2.71
N GLY A 12 -5.84 -6.51 -3.41
CA GLY A 12 -5.68 -5.25 -4.15
C GLY A 12 -6.72 -5.05 -5.23
N LEU A 13 -7.02 -6.08 -5.99
CA LEU A 13 -8.09 -6.03 -7.01
C LEU A 13 -9.45 -5.76 -6.37
N ALA A 14 -9.73 -6.38 -5.24
CA ALA A 14 -10.99 -6.16 -4.51
C ALA A 14 -11.09 -4.72 -3.97
N VAL A 15 -9.99 -4.17 -3.48
CA VAL A 15 -9.93 -2.78 -3.01
C VAL A 15 -10.18 -1.81 -4.17
N LEU A 16 -9.54 -2.03 -5.31
CA LEU A 16 -9.76 -1.20 -6.50
C LEU A 16 -11.22 -1.21 -6.92
N ALA A 17 -11.83 -2.38 -6.98
CA ALA A 17 -13.24 -2.53 -7.36
C ALA A 17 -14.17 -1.80 -6.37
N ALA A 18 -13.93 -1.96 -5.08
CA ALA A 18 -14.74 -1.32 -4.05
C ALA A 18 -14.62 0.21 -4.08
N LEU A 19 -13.41 0.73 -4.29
CA LEU A 19 -13.19 2.17 -4.39
C LEU A 19 -13.86 2.75 -5.64
N LYS A 20 -13.80 2.03 -6.76
CA LYS A 20 -14.50 2.46 -7.97
C LYS A 20 -16.01 2.55 -7.76
N GLN A 21 -16.60 1.57 -7.08
CA GLN A 21 -18.03 1.59 -6.76
C GLN A 21 -18.42 2.80 -5.92
N ARG A 22 -17.50 3.31 -5.11
CA ARG A 22 -17.73 4.50 -4.28
C ARG A 22 -17.40 5.81 -5.00
N GLY A 23 -17.06 5.75 -6.28
CA GLY A 23 -16.74 6.93 -7.09
C GLY A 23 -15.33 7.48 -6.84
N ALA A 24 -14.46 6.75 -6.14
CA ALA A 24 -13.10 7.17 -5.90
C ALA A 24 -12.21 6.86 -7.10
N LYS A 25 -11.33 7.80 -7.42
CA LYS A 25 -10.33 7.64 -8.49
C LYS A 25 -9.06 7.03 -7.91
N THR A 26 -8.59 5.95 -8.52
CA THR A 26 -7.44 5.19 -8.00
C THR A 26 -6.28 5.14 -8.98
N ARG A 27 -5.08 5.06 -8.42
CA ARG A 27 -3.84 4.73 -9.12
C ARG A 27 -3.30 3.44 -8.54
N ALA A 28 -3.08 2.43 -9.39
CA ALA A 28 -2.53 1.16 -8.98
C ALA A 28 -1.00 1.18 -9.10
N PHE A 29 -0.31 0.73 -8.04
CA PHE A 29 1.13 0.53 -8.07
C PHE A 29 1.38 -0.96 -8.22
N VAL A 30 1.96 -1.36 -9.35
CA VAL A 30 2.20 -2.76 -9.71
C VAL A 30 3.67 -2.99 -10.03
N LYS A 31 4.08 -4.25 -9.99
CA LYS A 31 5.47 -4.64 -10.19
C LYS A 31 5.83 -4.84 -11.65
N ASP A 32 4.91 -5.41 -12.44
CA ASP A 32 5.19 -5.88 -13.79
C ASP A 32 4.15 -5.35 -14.78
N ASP A 33 4.56 -5.21 -16.05
CA ASP A 33 3.69 -4.72 -17.12
C ASP A 33 2.48 -5.61 -17.37
N ASP A 34 2.59 -6.91 -17.13
CA ASP A 34 1.48 -7.85 -17.31
C ASP A 34 0.37 -7.68 -16.28
N GLN A 35 0.62 -6.88 -15.24
CA GLN A 35 -0.38 -6.56 -14.22
C GLN A 35 -1.22 -5.33 -14.55
N ILE A 36 -0.86 -4.59 -15.60
CA ILE A 36 -1.57 -3.36 -15.98
C ILE A 36 -3.01 -3.65 -16.35
N LEU A 37 -3.25 -4.61 -17.22
CA LEU A 37 -4.60 -4.92 -17.68
C LEU A 37 -5.52 -5.38 -16.54
N PRO A 38 -5.11 -6.33 -15.68
CA PRO A 38 -5.94 -6.75 -14.56
C PRO A 38 -6.36 -5.61 -13.63
N VAL A 39 -5.45 -4.69 -13.29
CA VAL A 39 -5.78 -3.58 -12.38
C VAL A 39 -6.68 -2.55 -13.05
N ARG A 40 -6.51 -2.31 -14.35
CA ARG A 40 -7.43 -1.45 -15.10
C ARG A 40 -8.83 -2.04 -15.18
N GLN A 41 -8.94 -3.33 -15.41
CA GLN A 41 -10.22 -4.04 -15.42
C GLN A 41 -10.90 -3.98 -14.05
N ALA A 42 -10.12 -4.00 -12.97
CA ALA A 42 -10.64 -3.85 -11.61
C ALA A 42 -11.09 -2.42 -11.27
N GLY A 43 -10.69 -1.43 -12.08
CA GLY A 43 -11.17 -0.06 -11.92
C GLY A 43 -10.09 1.00 -11.71
N ALA A 44 -8.81 0.65 -11.79
CA ALA A 44 -7.75 1.66 -11.67
C ALA A 44 -7.80 2.65 -12.83
N ALA A 45 -7.79 3.95 -12.51
CA ALA A 45 -7.74 5.01 -13.52
C ALA A 45 -6.34 5.22 -14.06
N GLU A 46 -5.34 4.99 -13.22
CA GLU A 46 -3.92 5.14 -13.57
C GLU A 46 -3.12 3.97 -13.03
N VAL A 47 -1.98 3.69 -13.64
CA VAL A 47 -1.10 2.59 -13.23
C VAL A 47 0.34 3.10 -13.21
N VAL A 48 1.07 2.78 -12.14
CA VAL A 48 2.52 2.96 -12.06
C VAL A 48 3.16 1.59 -11.94
N VAL A 49 4.12 1.30 -12.81
CA VAL A 49 4.89 0.06 -12.79
C VAL A 49 6.28 0.36 -12.23
N GLY A 50 6.68 -0.36 -11.20
CA GLY A 50 8.00 -0.18 -10.62
C GLY A 50 8.21 -1.01 -9.37
N ASP A 51 9.41 -0.85 -8.80
CA ASP A 51 9.83 -1.56 -7.60
C ASP A 51 9.44 -0.76 -6.36
N LEU A 52 8.79 -1.41 -5.41
CA LEU A 52 8.44 -0.82 -4.11
C LEU A 52 9.67 -0.43 -3.28
N LEU A 53 10.86 -0.89 -3.65
CA LEU A 53 12.11 -0.51 -3.01
C LEU A 53 12.76 0.73 -3.64
N ASP A 54 12.19 1.29 -4.69
CA ASP A 54 12.72 2.44 -5.39
C ASP A 54 12.01 3.73 -4.92
N ALA A 55 12.77 4.57 -4.21
CA ALA A 55 12.24 5.84 -3.67
C ALA A 55 11.75 6.79 -4.78
N ASP A 56 12.40 6.77 -5.95
CA ASP A 56 11.99 7.64 -7.06
C ASP A 56 10.65 7.21 -7.64
N VAL A 57 10.40 5.91 -7.71
CA VAL A 57 9.10 5.38 -8.14
C VAL A 57 8.00 5.77 -7.15
N TRP A 58 8.28 5.71 -5.84
CA TRP A 58 7.33 6.17 -4.83
C TRP A 58 6.98 7.65 -5.01
N ARG A 59 7.97 8.47 -5.30
CA ARG A 59 7.74 9.91 -5.54
C ARG A 59 6.82 10.12 -6.74
N LEU A 60 7.05 9.38 -7.82
CA LEU A 60 6.19 9.43 -9.00
C LEU A 60 4.78 8.91 -8.69
N ALA A 61 4.69 7.78 -7.99
CA ALA A 61 3.41 7.13 -7.68
C ALA A 61 2.52 7.99 -6.78
N THR A 62 3.11 8.85 -5.94
CA THR A 62 2.37 9.65 -4.97
C THR A 62 2.04 11.06 -5.45
N THR A 63 2.35 11.42 -6.69
CA THR A 63 2.01 12.72 -7.26
C THR A 63 0.49 12.92 -7.27
N ASN A 64 0.00 13.99 -6.63
CA ASN A 64 -1.42 14.33 -6.51
C ASN A 64 -2.26 13.30 -5.75
N VAL A 65 -1.64 12.50 -4.91
CA VAL A 65 -2.31 11.50 -4.08
C VAL A 65 -2.75 12.12 -2.76
N THR A 66 -3.95 11.78 -2.30
CA THR A 66 -4.48 12.23 -1.01
C THR A 66 -4.57 11.11 0.01
N ALA A 67 -4.51 9.86 -0.44
CA ALA A 67 -4.53 8.70 0.43
C ALA A 67 -3.77 7.54 -0.20
N ILE A 68 -3.16 6.72 0.64
CA ILE A 68 -2.47 5.50 0.23
C ILE A 68 -3.13 4.32 0.93
N TYR A 69 -3.56 3.33 0.17
CA TYR A 69 -3.93 2.02 0.69
C TYR A 69 -2.77 1.08 0.45
N HIS A 70 -1.99 0.82 1.49
CA HIS A 70 -0.76 0.04 1.36
C HIS A 70 -0.97 -1.42 1.71
N ILE A 71 -0.82 -2.28 0.71
CA ILE A 71 -0.76 -3.73 0.87
C ILE A 71 0.68 -4.11 0.54
N GLY A 72 1.47 -4.45 1.56
CA GLY A 72 2.84 -4.89 1.35
C GLY A 72 2.89 -6.26 0.68
N PRO A 73 3.99 -6.57 -0.01
CA PRO A 73 4.16 -7.90 -0.60
C PRO A 73 4.20 -8.95 0.50
N ASN A 74 3.51 -10.07 0.24
CA ASN A 74 3.39 -11.12 1.22
C ASN A 74 4.74 -11.79 1.45
N MET A 75 5.14 -11.93 2.73
CA MET A 75 6.37 -12.59 3.16
C MET A 75 7.66 -12.03 2.51
N HIS A 76 7.63 -10.77 2.09
CA HIS A 76 8.79 -10.13 1.48
C HIS A 76 9.83 -9.78 2.54
N PRO A 77 11.13 -10.11 2.34
CA PRO A 77 12.16 -9.83 3.34
C PRO A 77 12.40 -8.34 3.58
N GLN A 78 12.00 -7.48 2.64
CA GLN A 78 12.18 -6.04 2.73
C GLN A 78 10.88 -5.30 3.09
N GLU A 79 9.91 -5.97 3.67
CA GLU A 79 8.61 -5.35 3.98
C GLU A 79 8.74 -4.12 4.87
N VAL A 80 9.64 -4.15 5.85
CA VAL A 80 9.87 -2.99 6.73
C VAL A 80 10.46 -1.83 5.94
N ARG A 81 11.41 -2.09 5.06
CA ARG A 81 12.01 -1.04 4.22
C ARG A 81 10.97 -0.44 3.26
N ILE A 82 10.13 -1.27 2.67
CA ILE A 82 9.03 -0.81 1.82
C ILE A 82 8.08 0.07 2.62
N GLY A 83 7.73 -0.34 3.84
CA GLY A 83 6.89 0.46 4.74
C GLY A 83 7.52 1.82 5.07
N GLN A 84 8.83 1.86 5.31
CA GLN A 84 9.55 3.10 5.53
C GLN A 84 9.48 4.04 4.32
N LEU A 85 9.65 3.50 3.12
CA LEU A 85 9.55 4.29 1.88
C LEU A 85 8.14 4.81 1.65
N MET A 86 7.13 4.00 1.93
CA MET A 86 5.73 4.39 1.84
C MET A 86 5.43 5.56 2.79
N ILE A 87 5.86 5.45 4.05
CA ILE A 87 5.63 6.48 5.06
C ILE A 87 6.37 7.77 4.68
N ALA A 88 7.61 7.66 4.21
CA ALA A 88 8.37 8.84 3.77
C ALA A 88 7.67 9.55 2.61
N ALA A 89 7.14 8.80 1.64
CA ALA A 89 6.40 9.36 0.53
C ALA A 89 5.11 10.05 1.00
N ALA A 90 4.36 9.42 1.90
CA ALA A 90 3.14 9.99 2.45
C ALA A 90 3.42 11.29 3.21
N ARG A 91 4.49 11.34 4.00
CA ARG A 91 4.88 12.53 4.75
C ARG A 91 5.28 13.68 3.85
N SER A 92 5.91 13.41 2.71
CA SER A 92 6.33 14.46 1.79
C SER A 92 5.18 15.11 1.02
N ILE A 93 4.03 14.45 0.91
CA ILE A 93 2.85 15.01 0.25
C ILE A 93 2.15 16.05 1.16
N GLY A 94 2.19 15.88 2.47
CA GLY A 94 1.33 16.61 3.43
C GLY A 94 -0.11 16.07 3.32
N ASN A 95 -0.92 16.21 4.32
CA ASN A 95 -2.34 15.82 4.34
C ASN A 95 -2.67 14.47 3.67
N CYS A 96 -1.76 13.51 3.70
CA CYS A 96 -1.99 12.20 3.12
C CYS A 96 -2.46 11.24 4.21
N ARG A 97 -3.58 10.57 3.95
CA ARG A 97 -4.07 9.51 4.83
C ARG A 97 -3.48 8.17 4.39
N VAL A 98 -3.07 7.36 5.34
CA VAL A 98 -2.56 6.01 5.07
C VAL A 98 -3.50 4.98 5.67
N VAL A 99 -3.89 3.99 4.86
CA VAL A 99 -4.53 2.77 5.33
C VAL A 99 -3.53 1.64 5.14
N TYR A 100 -3.12 1.02 6.23
CA TYR A 100 -2.16 -0.08 6.19
C TYR A 100 -2.89 -1.42 6.35
N HIS A 101 -2.72 -2.28 5.35
CA HIS A 101 -3.28 -3.63 5.36
C HIS A 101 -2.29 -4.56 6.07
N SER A 102 -2.47 -4.74 7.38
CA SER A 102 -1.63 -5.57 8.23
C SER A 102 -2.20 -7.00 8.34
N VAL A 103 -2.01 -7.63 9.47
CA VAL A 103 -2.54 -8.98 9.77
C VAL A 103 -3.10 -8.98 11.18
N LEU A 104 -3.99 -9.94 11.46
CA LEU A 104 -4.45 -10.20 12.83
C LEU A 104 -3.28 -10.76 13.64
N HIS A 105 -3.12 -10.28 14.88
CA HIS A 105 -2.04 -10.67 15.79
C HIS A 105 -0.63 -10.47 15.21
N PRO A 106 -0.25 -9.24 14.79
CA PRO A 106 1.08 -8.98 14.23
C PRO A 106 2.21 -9.13 15.25
N GLN A 107 1.88 -9.14 16.55
CA GLN A 107 2.86 -9.24 17.64
C GLN A 107 3.45 -10.64 17.82
N ILE A 108 3.01 -11.65 17.07
CA ILE A 108 3.53 -13.02 17.17
C ILE A 108 4.89 -13.11 16.49
N ARG A 109 5.96 -13.18 17.28
CA ARG A 109 7.34 -13.20 16.76
C ARG A 109 7.69 -14.49 16.01
N GLU A 110 7.05 -15.59 16.37
CA GLU A 110 7.27 -16.90 15.76
C GLU A 110 6.81 -16.93 14.29
N MET A 111 6.04 -15.92 13.88
CA MET A 111 5.60 -15.74 12.50
C MET A 111 6.31 -14.51 11.92
N PRO A 112 7.45 -14.69 11.20
CA PRO A 112 8.29 -13.53 10.80
C PRO A 112 7.56 -12.47 9.99
N HIS A 113 6.65 -12.86 9.09
CA HIS A 113 5.89 -11.87 8.30
C HIS A 113 4.90 -11.09 9.16
N HIS A 114 4.32 -11.69 10.19
CA HIS A 114 3.49 -10.98 11.17
C HIS A 114 4.31 -9.97 11.94
N TRP A 115 5.52 -10.36 12.36
CA TRP A 115 6.40 -9.48 13.09
C TRP A 115 6.88 -8.30 12.24
N SER A 116 7.16 -8.52 10.95
CA SER A 116 7.50 -7.42 10.02
C SER A 116 6.36 -6.42 9.90
N LYS A 117 5.12 -6.90 9.83
CA LYS A 117 3.95 -6.01 9.79
C LYS A 117 3.79 -5.25 11.10
N MET A 118 4.08 -5.86 12.25
CA MET A 118 4.10 -5.16 13.55
C MET A 118 5.11 -4.01 13.55
N LYS A 119 6.28 -4.23 12.98
CA LYS A 119 7.30 -3.17 12.87
C LYS A 119 6.81 -1.99 12.02
N VAL A 120 6.12 -2.27 10.90
CA VAL A 120 5.54 -1.22 10.06
C VAL A 120 4.43 -0.48 10.81
N GLU A 121 3.58 -1.18 11.55
CA GLU A 121 2.56 -0.54 12.40
C GLU A 121 3.22 0.42 13.40
N ASN A 122 4.30 0.00 14.04
CA ASN A 122 5.00 0.84 15.02
C ASN A 122 5.61 2.10 14.38
N ILE A 123 6.19 1.98 13.19
CA ILE A 123 6.71 3.13 12.47
C ILE A 123 5.57 4.10 12.12
N LEU A 124 4.43 3.56 11.73
CA LEU A 124 3.26 4.35 11.38
C LEU A 124 2.70 5.11 12.60
N PHE A 125 2.68 4.49 13.79
CA PHE A 125 2.27 5.15 15.03
C PHE A 125 3.11 6.39 15.31
N ASP A 126 4.40 6.34 15.02
CA ASP A 126 5.35 7.43 15.30
C ASP A 126 5.45 8.46 14.17
N SER A 127 4.74 8.22 13.05
CA SER A 127 4.92 8.99 11.82
C SER A 127 4.32 10.39 11.84
N GLY A 128 3.33 10.63 12.68
CA GLY A 128 2.53 11.87 12.66
C GLY A 128 1.48 11.91 11.55
N LEU A 129 1.35 10.85 10.76
CA LEU A 129 0.34 10.76 9.70
C LEU A 129 -1.03 10.42 10.26
N THR A 130 -2.08 10.82 9.55
CA THR A 130 -3.42 10.26 9.76
C THR A 130 -3.46 8.85 9.15
N TYR A 131 -3.75 7.86 9.97
CA TYR A 131 -3.69 6.47 9.51
C TYR A 131 -4.85 5.63 10.02
N THR A 132 -5.09 4.52 9.36
CA THR A 132 -5.95 3.42 9.78
C THR A 132 -5.21 2.11 9.54
N ILE A 133 -5.24 1.22 10.50
CA ILE A 133 -4.63 -0.11 10.38
C ILE A 133 -5.74 -1.14 10.31
N VAL A 134 -5.72 -1.94 9.23
CA VAL A 134 -6.65 -3.05 9.05
C VAL A 134 -5.91 -4.35 9.36
N GLN A 135 -6.41 -5.13 10.30
CA GLN A 135 -5.82 -6.40 10.71
C GLN A 135 -6.77 -7.54 10.34
N PRO A 136 -6.84 -7.91 9.07
CA PRO A 136 -7.78 -8.94 8.64
C PRO A 136 -7.35 -10.31 9.12
N GLN A 137 -8.31 -11.16 9.36
CA GLN A 137 -8.11 -12.58 9.56
C GLN A 137 -7.70 -13.18 8.21
N ALA A 138 -6.66 -13.99 8.22
CA ALA A 138 -6.06 -14.50 6.98
C ALA A 138 -7.06 -15.29 6.11
#